data_f38c79d4845d6ca3ec883e58102481be
#
_entry.id   f38c79d4845d6ca3ec883e58102481be
#
_cell.length_a   1.000
_cell.length_b   1.000
_cell.length_c   1.000
_cell.angle_alpha   90.00
_cell.angle_beta   90.00
_cell.angle_gamma   90.00
#
_symmetry.space_group_name_H-M   'P 1'
#
loop_
_entity.id
_entity.type
_entity.pdbx_description
1 polymer ?
#
loop_
_entity_poly.entity_id
_entity_poly.type
_entity_poly.pdbx_seq_one_letter_code
_entity_poly.pdbx_strand_id
1 'polypeptide(L)'
;MLKLVLHLTHVERIEIRGEIMYQLKSKVRYSEANSKSKLTYHALLNYLQDASTFHSEELGESGKQLLEKNMAWVLSFWQICIDELPETSEDICVKTWPYSTKGLLGLRNFCMENAKGDTIVKANSIWVLIDPRTGRPIRITDEVSSHYPDEPKLDMDYCDRKVTVPEEYEEKDGVVVQKYFIDTNNHVNNAKYVMLAEQYLPEDFMVKEIRVEYKIAAVLGDMMIPRVTIEENQVTVAFVTSAGKLYAAIQFLG
;
A
#
# COMPACT_ATOMS: atom_id res chain seq x y z
N MET A 1 -26.81 -12.09 36.26
CA MET A 1 -27.12 -12.10 34.81
C MET A 1 -26.33 -10.95 34.15
N LEU A 2 -25.08 -11.23 33.75
CA LEU A 2 -24.19 -10.25 33.11
C LEU A 2 -24.47 -10.26 31.61
N LYS A 3 -24.97 -9.16 31.07
CA LYS A 3 -25.04 -8.97 29.62
C LYS A 3 -23.63 -8.64 29.08
N LEU A 4 -23.06 -9.59 28.33
CA LEU A 4 -21.88 -9.41 27.54
C LEU A 4 -22.24 -8.49 26.38
N VAL A 5 -21.73 -7.25 26.37
CA VAL A 5 -21.84 -6.33 25.24
C VAL A 5 -20.67 -6.65 24.31
N LEU A 6 -20.95 -7.44 23.28
CA LEU A 6 -20.06 -7.62 22.15
C LEU A 6 -19.99 -6.29 21.38
N HIS A 7 -18.86 -5.63 21.42
CA HIS A 7 -18.54 -4.56 20.45
C HIS A 7 -18.25 -5.23 19.09
N LEU A 8 -19.30 -5.35 18.30
CA LEU A 8 -19.17 -5.61 16.88
C LEU A 8 -18.62 -4.35 16.20
N THR A 9 -17.49 -4.45 15.56
CA THR A 9 -17.00 -3.43 14.64
C THR A 9 -18.06 -3.26 13.54
N HIS A 10 -18.71 -2.10 13.51
CA HIS A 10 -19.73 -1.80 12.50
C HIS A 10 -19.04 -1.58 11.16
N VAL A 11 -19.18 -2.56 10.28
CA VAL A 11 -18.98 -2.37 8.84
C VAL A 11 -20.33 -1.92 8.29
N GLU A 12 -20.50 -0.62 8.03
CA GLU A 12 -21.68 -0.11 7.35
C GLU A 12 -21.43 -0.14 5.84
N ARG A 13 -22.23 -0.93 5.11
CA ARG A 13 -22.38 -0.81 3.67
C ARG A 13 -23.24 0.42 3.39
N ILE A 14 -22.64 1.48 2.86
CA ILE A 14 -23.39 2.63 2.36
C ILE A 14 -23.53 2.45 0.84
N GLU A 15 -24.72 2.02 0.41
CA GLU A 15 -25.12 2.11 -1.00
C GLU A 15 -25.38 3.59 -1.36
N ILE A 16 -24.38 4.24 -1.92
CA ILE A 16 -24.58 5.53 -2.58
C ILE A 16 -24.60 5.28 -4.07
N ARG A 17 -25.80 5.28 -4.68
CA ARG A 17 -26.07 5.13 -6.12
C ARG A 17 -25.60 3.81 -6.76
N GLY A 18 -25.65 2.68 -6.06
CA GLY A 18 -25.24 1.39 -6.62
C GLY A 18 -23.73 1.17 -6.68
N GLU A 19 -22.91 2.05 -6.08
CA GLU A 19 -21.45 1.91 -5.97
C GLU A 19 -21.10 1.03 -4.76
N ILE A 20 -20.33 -0.02 -5.00
CA ILE A 20 -19.84 -0.93 -3.95
C ILE A 20 -18.42 -0.50 -3.56
N MET A 21 -18.31 0.52 -2.72
CA MET A 21 -17.04 0.93 -2.11
C MET A 21 -16.91 0.32 -0.71
N TYR A 22 -15.77 -0.33 -0.44
CA TYR A 22 -15.43 -0.74 0.91
C TYR A 22 -14.98 0.46 1.75
N GLN A 23 -15.38 0.51 3.03
CA GLN A 23 -15.02 1.58 3.96
C GLN A 23 -14.41 0.99 5.23
N LEU A 24 -13.19 1.43 5.54
CA LEU A 24 -12.49 1.15 6.79
C LEU A 24 -12.50 2.42 7.66
N LYS A 25 -13.38 2.48 8.65
CA LYS A 25 -13.39 3.55 9.67
C LYS A 25 -12.38 3.23 10.75
N SER A 26 -11.56 4.19 11.11
CA SER A 26 -10.51 4.04 12.12
C SER A 26 -10.21 5.38 12.81
N LYS A 27 -9.26 5.33 13.72
CA LYS A 27 -8.67 6.49 14.40
C LYS A 27 -7.16 6.37 14.32
N VAL A 28 -6.46 7.45 13.98
CA VAL A 28 -4.99 7.49 13.99
C VAL A 28 -4.48 7.15 15.39
N ARG A 29 -3.74 6.04 15.49
CA ARG A 29 -3.20 5.59 16.79
C ARG A 29 -1.93 6.33 17.13
N TYR A 30 -1.67 6.49 18.45
CA TYR A 30 -0.44 7.11 18.94
C TYR A 30 0.83 6.44 18.37
N SER A 31 0.81 5.11 18.22
CA SER A 31 1.93 4.31 17.68
C SER A 31 2.16 4.47 16.17
N GLU A 32 1.28 5.15 15.47
CA GLU A 32 1.31 5.36 14.01
C GLU A 32 1.72 6.79 13.63
N ALA A 33 1.91 7.66 14.65
CA ALA A 33 2.25 9.04 14.45
C ALA A 33 3.75 9.32 14.67
N ASN A 34 4.24 10.33 13.96
CA ASN A 34 5.60 10.83 14.11
C ASN A 34 5.73 11.86 15.26
N SER A 35 6.92 12.41 15.47
CA SER A 35 7.21 13.42 16.49
C SER A 35 6.44 14.74 16.32
N LYS A 36 5.86 15.00 15.13
CA LYS A 36 5.00 16.15 14.82
C LYS A 36 3.51 15.81 15.01
N SER A 37 3.18 14.67 15.65
CA SER A 37 1.82 14.13 15.84
C SER A 37 1.06 13.82 14.55
N LYS A 38 1.72 13.76 13.40
CA LYS A 38 1.11 13.42 12.11
C LYS A 38 1.29 11.93 11.79
N LEU A 39 0.31 11.34 11.11
CA LEU A 39 0.39 9.97 10.61
C LEU A 39 1.67 9.76 9.80
N THR A 40 2.41 8.67 10.06
CA THR A 40 3.62 8.32 9.28
C THR A 40 3.24 7.77 7.92
N TYR A 41 4.12 7.91 6.92
CA TYR A 41 3.85 7.42 5.57
C TYR A 41 3.68 5.91 5.51
N HIS A 42 4.49 5.16 6.26
CA HIS A 42 4.34 3.71 6.33
C HIS A 42 3.02 3.26 7.01
N ALA A 43 2.54 4.00 8.02
CA ALA A 43 1.24 3.71 8.63
C ALA A 43 0.09 4.05 7.67
N LEU A 44 0.21 5.13 6.87
CA LEU A 44 -0.72 5.42 5.79
C LEU A 44 -0.84 4.23 4.81
N LEU A 45 0.30 3.69 4.36
CA LEU A 45 0.28 2.51 3.48
C LEU A 45 -0.39 1.30 4.13
N ASN A 46 -0.17 1.08 5.44
CA ASN A 46 -0.85 -0.01 6.15
C ASN A 46 -2.37 0.16 6.10
N TYR A 47 -2.91 1.34 6.37
CA TYR A 47 -4.35 1.60 6.28
C TYR A 47 -4.91 1.32 4.88
N LEU A 48 -4.20 1.75 3.82
CA LEU A 48 -4.63 1.51 2.44
C LEU A 48 -4.59 0.01 2.11
N GLN A 49 -3.53 -0.70 2.52
CA GLN A 49 -3.38 -2.13 2.27
C GLN A 49 -4.41 -2.94 3.07
N ASP A 50 -4.64 -2.62 4.34
CA ASP A 50 -5.64 -3.27 5.18
C ASP A 50 -7.04 -3.12 4.59
N ALA A 51 -7.41 -1.91 4.13
CA ALA A 51 -8.70 -1.68 3.48
C ALA A 51 -8.88 -2.57 2.24
N SER A 52 -7.84 -2.75 1.41
CA SER A 52 -7.93 -3.64 0.25
C SER A 52 -8.01 -5.11 0.63
N THR A 53 -7.31 -5.53 1.68
CA THR A 53 -7.32 -6.91 2.19
C THR A 53 -8.70 -7.25 2.74
N PHE A 54 -9.25 -6.42 3.60
CA PHE A 54 -10.57 -6.62 4.20
C PHE A 54 -11.69 -6.60 3.14
N HIS A 55 -11.58 -5.71 2.14
CA HIS A 55 -12.52 -5.73 1.02
C HIS A 55 -12.48 -7.06 0.27
N SER A 56 -11.29 -7.59 -0.04
CA SER A 56 -11.16 -8.89 -0.70
C SER A 56 -11.71 -10.04 0.14
N GLU A 57 -11.56 -9.99 1.47
CA GLU A 57 -12.16 -10.96 2.39
C GLU A 57 -13.70 -10.92 2.35
N GLU A 58 -14.31 -9.72 2.33
CA GLU A 58 -15.76 -9.57 2.20
C GLU A 58 -16.31 -10.08 0.87
N LEU A 59 -15.52 -9.95 -0.19
CA LEU A 59 -15.84 -10.45 -1.53
C LEU A 59 -15.66 -11.98 -1.65
N GLY A 60 -15.21 -12.66 -0.61
CA GLY A 60 -14.94 -14.10 -0.63
C GLY A 60 -13.67 -14.49 -1.36
N GLU A 61 -12.73 -13.54 -1.52
CA GLU A 61 -11.43 -13.71 -2.18
C GLU A 61 -10.28 -13.40 -1.19
N SER A 62 -10.38 -13.95 0.03
CA SER A 62 -9.30 -13.84 1.02
C SER A 62 -8.01 -14.48 0.50
N GLY A 63 -6.86 -14.05 1.03
CA GLY A 63 -5.57 -14.62 0.66
C GLY A 63 -5.53 -16.15 0.82
N LYS A 64 -6.20 -16.70 1.86
CA LYS A 64 -6.31 -18.15 2.07
C LYS A 64 -7.09 -18.84 0.95
N GLN A 65 -8.27 -18.30 0.58
CA GLN A 65 -9.11 -18.87 -0.48
C GLN A 65 -8.39 -18.81 -1.85
N LEU A 66 -7.68 -17.74 -2.13
CA LEU A 66 -6.87 -17.63 -3.35
C LEU A 66 -5.72 -18.65 -3.36
N LEU A 67 -5.02 -18.85 -2.23
CA LEU A 67 -3.96 -19.86 -2.12
C LEU A 67 -4.47 -21.27 -2.34
N GLU A 68 -5.68 -21.62 -1.88
CA GLU A 68 -6.34 -22.91 -2.15
C GLU A 68 -6.59 -23.12 -3.65
N LYS A 69 -6.81 -22.01 -4.40
CA LYS A 69 -6.93 -22.00 -5.87
C LYS A 69 -5.57 -21.88 -6.59
N ASN A 70 -4.43 -21.93 -5.87
CA ASN A 70 -3.07 -21.64 -6.37
C ASN A 70 -2.94 -20.26 -7.01
N MET A 71 -3.55 -19.27 -6.42
CA MET A 71 -3.51 -17.87 -6.85
C MET A 71 -3.10 -16.97 -5.68
N ALA A 72 -2.45 -15.85 -5.99
CA ALA A 72 -2.19 -14.79 -5.02
C ALA A 72 -2.11 -13.44 -5.72
N TRP A 73 -2.68 -12.41 -5.08
CA TRP A 73 -2.47 -11.03 -5.49
C TRP A 73 -1.14 -10.53 -4.93
N VAL A 74 -0.30 -9.97 -5.79
CA VAL A 74 0.95 -9.32 -5.42
C VAL A 74 0.86 -7.85 -5.79
N LEU A 75 1.10 -6.99 -4.82
CA LEU A 75 1.19 -5.56 -5.04
C LEU A 75 2.47 -5.24 -5.84
N SER A 76 2.30 -4.54 -6.94
CA SER A 76 3.39 -4.16 -7.85
C SER A 76 3.73 -2.68 -7.78
N PHE A 77 2.73 -1.82 -7.50
CA PHE A 77 2.91 -0.38 -7.55
C PHE A 77 1.92 0.36 -6.66
N TRP A 78 2.39 1.44 -6.04
CA TRP A 78 1.59 2.49 -5.40
C TRP A 78 1.89 3.85 -6.01
N GLN A 79 0.83 4.65 -6.17
CA GLN A 79 0.85 6.11 -6.26
C GLN A 79 -0.06 6.66 -5.17
N ILE A 80 0.45 7.52 -4.31
CA ILE A 80 -0.28 8.08 -3.17
C ILE A 80 -0.07 9.58 -3.16
N CYS A 81 -1.12 10.35 -3.47
CA CYS A 81 -1.15 11.81 -3.42
C CYS A 81 -1.67 12.25 -2.06
N ILE A 82 -0.97 13.14 -1.40
CA ILE A 82 -1.21 13.56 -0.01
C ILE A 82 -1.45 15.06 0.00
N ASP A 83 -2.68 15.46 0.27
CA ASP A 83 -3.03 16.87 0.50
C ASP A 83 -2.75 17.24 1.96
N GLU A 84 -3.10 16.32 2.90
CA GLU A 84 -2.85 16.49 4.33
C GLU A 84 -2.66 15.12 4.99
N LEU A 85 -1.80 15.05 6.03
CA LEU A 85 -1.71 13.90 6.93
C LEU A 85 -2.53 14.17 8.19
N PRO A 86 -3.42 13.24 8.60
CA PRO A 86 -4.22 13.39 9.80
C PRO A 86 -3.35 13.33 11.06
N GLU A 87 -3.86 13.90 12.15
CA GLU A 87 -3.17 13.92 13.45
C GLU A 87 -3.52 12.73 14.32
N THR A 88 -2.70 12.49 15.34
CA THR A 88 -2.98 11.50 16.38
C THR A 88 -4.38 11.71 16.97
N SER A 89 -5.13 10.60 17.11
CA SER A 89 -6.50 10.56 17.63
C SER A 89 -7.57 11.14 16.70
N GLU A 90 -7.22 11.59 15.51
CA GLU A 90 -8.20 11.99 14.50
C GLU A 90 -8.94 10.77 13.94
N ASP A 91 -10.25 10.92 13.75
CA ASP A 91 -11.08 9.91 13.09
C ASP A 91 -10.85 9.99 11.58
N ILE A 92 -10.65 8.85 10.95
CA ILE A 92 -10.40 8.70 9.52
C ILE A 92 -11.32 7.65 8.91
N CYS A 93 -11.62 7.81 7.63
CA CYS A 93 -12.31 6.80 6.84
C CYS A 93 -11.50 6.52 5.56
N VAL A 94 -11.03 5.28 5.41
CA VAL A 94 -10.36 4.83 4.17
C VAL A 94 -11.39 4.12 3.30
N LYS A 95 -11.54 4.60 2.06
CA LYS A 95 -12.41 3.97 1.07
C LYS A 95 -11.57 3.34 -0.03
N THR A 96 -12.01 2.19 -0.55
CA THR A 96 -11.32 1.52 -1.65
C THR A 96 -12.27 0.77 -2.56
N TRP A 97 -11.95 0.72 -3.85
CA TRP A 97 -12.69 0.00 -4.87
C TRP A 97 -11.80 -0.38 -6.06
N PRO A 98 -12.05 -1.53 -6.71
CA PRO A 98 -11.42 -1.87 -7.98
C PRO A 98 -12.03 -1.00 -9.09
N TYR A 99 -11.20 -0.50 -10.00
CA TYR A 99 -11.70 0.22 -11.18
C TYR A 99 -11.36 -0.48 -12.50
N SER A 100 -10.53 -1.51 -12.45
CA SER A 100 -10.31 -2.43 -13.57
C SER A 100 -9.64 -3.72 -13.09
N THR A 101 -10.22 -4.87 -13.44
CA THR A 101 -9.69 -6.20 -13.09
C THR A 101 -9.65 -7.04 -14.34
N LYS A 102 -8.61 -6.84 -15.20
CA LYS A 102 -8.51 -7.43 -16.54
C LYS A 102 -7.07 -7.84 -16.89
N GLY A 103 -6.96 -8.88 -17.73
CA GLY A 103 -5.68 -9.33 -18.27
C GLY A 103 -4.79 -9.95 -17.20
N LEU A 104 -3.73 -9.26 -16.78
CA LEU A 104 -2.81 -9.67 -15.72
C LEU A 104 -2.86 -8.74 -14.51
N LEU A 105 -3.63 -7.64 -14.59
CA LEU A 105 -3.59 -6.54 -13.64
C LEU A 105 -4.94 -6.32 -12.97
N GLY A 106 -4.91 -6.16 -11.64
CA GLY A 106 -5.96 -5.55 -10.85
C GLY A 106 -5.58 -4.11 -10.50
N LEU A 107 -6.45 -3.17 -10.85
CA LEU A 107 -6.25 -1.74 -10.62
C LEU A 107 -7.27 -1.27 -9.59
N ARG A 108 -6.80 -0.58 -8.55
CA ARG A 108 -7.63 -0.21 -7.41
C ARG A 108 -7.36 1.22 -6.96
N ASN A 109 -8.44 1.96 -6.71
CA ASN A 109 -8.37 3.29 -6.12
C ASN A 109 -8.65 3.27 -4.62
N PHE A 110 -8.17 4.34 -3.98
CA PHE A 110 -8.37 4.60 -2.56
C PHE A 110 -8.53 6.09 -2.34
N CYS A 111 -9.27 6.45 -1.30
CA CYS A 111 -9.20 7.75 -0.69
C CYS A 111 -9.22 7.62 0.83
N MET A 112 -8.58 8.56 1.51
CA MET A 112 -8.71 8.73 2.97
C MET A 112 -9.43 10.05 3.21
N GLU A 113 -10.47 9.99 4.02
CA GLU A 113 -11.22 11.16 4.48
C GLU A 113 -10.90 11.46 5.94
N ASN A 114 -10.88 12.74 6.29
CA ASN A 114 -10.78 13.21 7.66
C ASN A 114 -12.14 13.15 8.39
N ALA A 115 -12.18 13.57 9.66
CA ALA A 115 -13.41 13.57 10.47
C ALA A 115 -14.53 14.48 9.91
N LYS A 116 -14.20 15.40 9.00
CA LYS A 116 -15.18 16.30 8.35
C LYS A 116 -15.75 15.71 7.06
N GLY A 117 -15.16 14.60 6.57
CA GLY A 117 -15.50 14.00 5.29
C GLY A 117 -14.72 14.60 4.09
N ASP A 118 -13.71 15.44 4.36
CA ASP A 118 -12.85 15.96 3.30
C ASP A 118 -11.83 14.88 2.90
N THR A 119 -11.66 14.66 1.58
CA THR A 119 -10.61 13.76 1.07
C THR A 119 -9.25 14.42 1.25
N ILE A 120 -8.39 13.79 2.06
CA ILE A 120 -7.04 14.26 2.39
C ILE A 120 -5.93 13.44 1.72
N VAL A 121 -6.25 12.22 1.26
CA VAL A 121 -5.34 11.37 0.48
C VAL A 121 -6.10 10.71 -0.65
N LYS A 122 -5.49 10.66 -1.84
CA LYS A 122 -5.94 9.88 -2.99
C LYS A 122 -4.86 8.88 -3.37
N ALA A 123 -5.23 7.65 -3.71
CA ALA A 123 -4.23 6.68 -4.12
C ALA A 123 -4.71 5.74 -5.22
N ASN A 124 -3.74 5.22 -5.95
CA ASN A 124 -3.87 4.20 -6.96
C ASN A 124 -2.88 3.07 -6.68
N SER A 125 -3.34 1.83 -6.82
CA SER A 125 -2.48 0.65 -6.72
C SER A 125 -2.64 -0.28 -7.90
N ILE A 126 -1.56 -0.99 -8.22
CA ILE A 126 -1.51 -1.99 -9.29
C ILE A 126 -1.10 -3.33 -8.69
N TRP A 127 -1.94 -4.32 -8.89
CA TRP A 127 -1.78 -5.69 -8.42
C TRP A 127 -1.60 -6.64 -9.60
N VAL A 128 -0.82 -7.68 -9.39
CA VAL A 128 -0.60 -8.76 -10.36
C VAL A 128 -1.08 -10.06 -9.74
N LEU A 129 -1.93 -10.81 -10.46
CA LEU A 129 -2.32 -12.14 -10.05
C LEU A 129 -1.21 -13.11 -10.45
N ILE A 130 -0.70 -13.91 -9.50
CA ILE A 130 0.38 -14.88 -9.74
C ILE A 130 -0.02 -16.29 -9.33
N ASP A 131 0.66 -17.30 -9.90
CA ASP A 131 0.75 -18.64 -9.33
C ASP A 131 1.87 -18.63 -8.26
N PRO A 132 1.57 -18.79 -6.97
CA PRO A 132 2.57 -18.71 -5.90
C PRO A 132 3.62 -19.81 -5.94
N ARG A 133 3.36 -20.95 -6.64
CA ARG A 133 4.32 -22.05 -6.79
C ARG A 133 5.44 -21.73 -7.79
N THR A 134 5.13 -20.88 -8.77
CA THR A 134 6.06 -20.53 -9.86
C THR A 134 6.51 -19.07 -9.80
N GLY A 135 5.81 -18.22 -9.04
CA GLY A 135 6.00 -16.78 -9.01
C GLY A 135 5.63 -16.07 -10.32
N ARG A 136 4.98 -16.76 -11.27
CA ARG A 136 4.67 -16.21 -12.59
C ARG A 136 3.28 -15.58 -12.61
N PRO A 137 3.12 -14.43 -13.30
CA PRO A 137 1.82 -13.86 -13.57
C PRO A 137 0.90 -14.84 -14.28
N ILE A 138 -0.35 -14.89 -13.86
CA ILE A 138 -1.44 -15.65 -14.48
C ILE A 138 -2.55 -14.69 -14.93
N ARG A 139 -3.26 -15.11 -15.98
CA ARG A 139 -4.38 -14.31 -16.48
C ARG A 139 -5.55 -14.36 -15.50
N ILE A 140 -6.10 -13.20 -15.22
CA ILE A 140 -7.33 -13.05 -14.44
C ILE A 140 -8.47 -13.68 -15.23
N THR A 141 -9.15 -14.65 -14.63
CA THR A 141 -10.32 -15.32 -15.22
C THR A 141 -11.58 -14.52 -14.99
N ASP A 142 -12.64 -14.79 -15.75
CA ASP A 142 -13.94 -14.16 -15.56
C ASP A 142 -14.52 -14.50 -14.16
N GLU A 143 -14.23 -15.66 -13.61
CA GLU A 143 -14.57 -16.05 -12.24
C GLU A 143 -13.96 -15.06 -11.24
N VAL A 144 -12.64 -14.83 -11.29
CA VAL A 144 -11.96 -13.91 -10.38
C VAL A 144 -12.44 -12.48 -10.59
N SER A 145 -12.55 -12.01 -11.85
CA SER A 145 -12.96 -10.63 -12.12
C SER A 145 -14.41 -10.33 -11.71
N SER A 146 -15.29 -11.35 -11.71
CA SER A 146 -16.68 -11.17 -11.28
C SER A 146 -16.84 -10.82 -9.79
N HIS A 147 -15.86 -11.17 -8.94
CA HIS A 147 -15.83 -10.77 -7.54
C HIS A 147 -15.39 -9.30 -7.33
N TYR A 148 -14.76 -8.70 -8.35
CA TYR A 148 -14.24 -7.33 -8.30
C TYR A 148 -14.92 -6.47 -9.38
N PRO A 149 -16.18 -6.07 -9.20
CA PRO A 149 -16.86 -5.22 -10.18
C PRO A 149 -16.10 -3.92 -10.40
N ASP A 150 -15.95 -3.53 -11.67
CA ASP A 150 -15.26 -2.29 -12.04
C ASP A 150 -16.12 -1.08 -11.60
N GLU A 151 -15.60 -0.24 -10.73
CA GLU A 151 -16.19 1.01 -10.28
C GLU A 151 -15.57 2.23 -11.01
N PRO A 152 -16.18 3.42 -10.95
CA PRO A 152 -15.62 4.59 -11.57
C PRO A 152 -14.19 4.90 -11.10
N LYS A 153 -13.32 5.23 -12.04
CA LYS A 153 -11.96 5.63 -11.77
C LYS A 153 -11.93 6.95 -10.99
N LEU A 154 -11.11 7.02 -9.93
CA LEU A 154 -10.94 8.23 -9.13
C LEU A 154 -10.39 9.38 -10.00
N ASP A 155 -10.90 10.59 -9.79
CA ASP A 155 -10.36 11.81 -10.41
C ASP A 155 -9.05 12.20 -9.71
N MET A 156 -7.93 11.81 -10.35
CA MET A 156 -6.56 12.13 -9.95
C MET A 156 -5.62 12.03 -11.15
N ASP A 157 -4.47 12.67 -11.09
CA ASP A 157 -3.41 12.54 -12.10
C ASP A 157 -2.68 11.21 -11.90
N TYR A 158 -2.82 10.29 -12.86
CA TYR A 158 -2.19 8.97 -12.81
C TYR A 158 -0.81 9.02 -13.43
N CYS A 159 0.20 8.55 -12.72
CA CYS A 159 1.54 8.40 -13.25
C CYS A 159 1.80 6.98 -13.81
N ASP A 160 2.92 6.82 -14.51
CA ASP A 160 3.41 5.51 -14.94
C ASP A 160 3.76 4.64 -13.74
N ARG A 161 3.56 3.32 -13.89
CA ARG A 161 3.82 2.31 -12.85
C ARG A 161 5.31 2.04 -12.59
N LYS A 162 6.22 2.79 -13.21
CA LYS A 162 7.66 2.61 -13.08
C LYS A 162 8.25 3.78 -12.32
N VAL A 163 8.99 3.48 -11.25
CA VAL A 163 9.85 4.45 -10.57
C VAL A 163 11.20 4.47 -11.27
N THR A 164 11.60 5.64 -11.80
CA THR A 164 12.94 5.80 -12.35
C THR A 164 13.94 5.90 -11.21
N VAL A 165 14.88 4.96 -11.17
CA VAL A 165 16.00 5.00 -10.22
C VAL A 165 17.15 5.77 -10.89
N PRO A 166 17.63 6.89 -10.31
CA PRO A 166 18.76 7.65 -10.84
C PRO A 166 20.03 6.80 -10.93
N GLU A 167 20.87 7.11 -11.92
CA GLU A 167 22.19 6.47 -12.06
C GLU A 167 23.19 6.94 -11.00
N GLU A 168 23.07 8.20 -10.58
CA GLU A 168 23.86 8.80 -9.51
C GLU A 168 23.11 8.66 -8.18
N TYR A 169 23.75 8.03 -7.21
CA TYR A 169 23.19 7.76 -5.88
C TYR A 169 24.28 7.65 -4.83
N GLU A 170 23.92 7.85 -3.60
CA GLU A 170 24.74 7.49 -2.45
C GLU A 170 24.29 6.12 -1.91
N GLU A 171 25.22 5.15 -1.86
CA GLU A 171 24.93 3.86 -1.25
C GLU A 171 25.08 3.96 0.27
N LYS A 172 24.08 3.53 1.00
CA LYS A 172 24.03 3.56 2.46
C LYS A 172 24.27 2.16 3.03
N ASP A 173 24.51 2.08 4.33
CA ASP A 173 24.69 0.82 5.04
C ASP A 173 23.51 -0.12 4.81
N GLY A 174 23.83 -1.37 4.50
CA GLY A 174 22.83 -2.40 4.24
C GLY A 174 22.00 -2.75 5.48
N VAL A 175 20.72 -2.98 5.28
CA VAL A 175 19.76 -3.38 6.31
C VAL A 175 19.47 -4.88 6.19
N VAL A 176 19.82 -5.65 7.24
CA VAL A 176 19.45 -7.07 7.29
C VAL A 176 17.98 -7.22 7.64
N VAL A 177 17.24 -7.97 6.84
CA VAL A 177 15.82 -8.24 7.06
C VAL A 177 15.62 -9.01 8.37
N GLN A 178 14.90 -8.40 9.31
CA GLN A 178 14.59 -8.93 10.63
C GLN A 178 13.20 -9.57 10.66
N LYS A 179 12.94 -10.44 11.64
CA LYS A 179 11.65 -11.14 11.81
C LYS A 179 10.45 -10.20 11.86
N TYR A 180 10.57 -9.02 12.47
CA TYR A 180 9.49 -8.05 12.60
C TYR A 180 9.21 -7.24 11.31
N PHE A 181 9.99 -7.48 10.23
CA PHE A 181 9.68 -6.96 8.90
C PHE A 181 8.76 -7.90 8.12
N ILE A 182 8.70 -9.17 8.52
CA ILE A 182 8.06 -10.25 7.74
C ILE A 182 6.55 -10.28 7.97
N ASP A 183 5.81 -10.35 6.89
CA ASP A 183 4.35 -10.50 6.86
C ASP A 183 3.89 -11.97 6.81
N THR A 184 2.59 -12.18 6.68
CA THR A 184 1.96 -13.51 6.59
C THR A 184 2.35 -14.31 5.35
N ASN A 185 2.93 -13.66 4.33
CA ASN A 185 3.42 -14.29 3.11
C ASN A 185 4.90 -14.70 3.21
N ASN A 186 5.53 -14.55 4.40
CA ASN A 186 6.95 -14.75 4.64
C ASN A 186 7.87 -13.80 3.84
N HIS A 187 7.38 -12.64 3.48
CA HIS A 187 8.14 -11.58 2.81
C HIS A 187 8.17 -10.30 3.64
N VAL A 188 9.09 -9.41 3.33
CA VAL A 188 9.08 -8.07 3.92
C VAL A 188 7.77 -7.39 3.57
N ASN A 189 7.02 -6.94 4.59
CA ASN A 189 5.79 -6.18 4.42
C ASN A 189 6.05 -4.92 3.58
N ASN A 190 5.16 -4.63 2.64
CA ASN A 190 5.31 -3.53 1.68
C ASN A 190 5.55 -2.16 2.33
N ALA A 191 4.86 -1.86 3.43
CA ALA A 191 5.02 -0.60 4.15
C ALA A 191 6.40 -0.49 4.86
N LYS A 192 7.09 -1.61 5.11
CA LYS A 192 8.43 -1.58 5.73
C LYS A 192 9.49 -0.98 4.82
N TYR A 193 9.37 -1.15 3.51
CA TYR A 193 10.27 -0.47 2.57
C TYR A 193 10.10 1.06 2.66
N VAL A 194 8.87 1.54 2.78
CA VAL A 194 8.60 2.98 2.95
C VAL A 194 9.10 3.46 4.30
N MET A 195 8.88 2.68 5.39
CA MET A 195 9.39 3.00 6.72
C MET A 195 10.92 3.15 6.74
N LEU A 196 11.63 2.28 6.03
CA LEU A 196 13.08 2.37 5.91
C LEU A 196 13.54 3.51 5.00
N ALA A 197 12.74 3.87 3.99
CA ALA A 197 13.05 4.97 3.09
C ALA A 197 12.80 6.35 3.74
N GLU A 198 11.79 6.47 4.61
CA GLU A 198 11.45 7.71 5.33
C GLU A 198 12.65 8.32 6.09
N GLN A 199 13.57 7.48 6.59
CA GLN A 199 14.75 7.96 7.36
C GLN A 199 15.74 8.79 6.52
N TYR A 200 15.63 8.74 5.19
CA TYR A 200 16.48 9.50 4.29
C TYR A 200 15.86 10.82 3.83
N LEU A 201 14.63 11.12 4.25
CA LEU A 201 13.99 12.38 3.94
C LEU A 201 14.68 13.52 4.72
N PRO A 202 15.01 14.66 4.05
CA PRO A 202 15.40 15.86 4.76
C PRO A 202 14.32 16.30 5.75
N GLU A 203 14.71 16.95 6.85
CA GLU A 203 13.81 17.29 7.97
C GLU A 203 12.60 18.15 7.55
N ASP A 204 12.83 19.07 6.60
CA ASP A 204 11.81 19.99 6.10
C ASP A 204 11.17 19.56 4.77
N PHE A 205 11.45 18.33 4.31
CA PHE A 205 10.89 17.83 3.06
C PHE A 205 9.40 17.53 3.23
N MET A 206 8.56 18.28 2.53
CA MET A 206 7.10 18.11 2.54
C MET A 206 6.69 17.17 1.41
N VAL A 207 6.35 15.93 1.75
CA VAL A 207 5.91 14.94 0.78
C VAL A 207 4.47 15.21 0.36
N LYS A 208 4.24 15.42 -0.95
CA LYS A 208 2.92 15.52 -1.58
C LYS A 208 2.53 14.29 -2.37
N GLU A 209 3.51 13.52 -2.82
CA GLU A 209 3.24 12.27 -3.51
C GLU A 209 4.29 11.22 -3.16
N ILE A 210 3.83 9.98 -3.00
CA ILE A 210 4.69 8.79 -2.83
C ILE A 210 4.42 7.84 -3.98
N ARG A 211 5.49 7.41 -4.65
CA ARG A 211 5.44 6.32 -5.63
C ARG A 211 6.30 5.17 -5.14
N VAL A 212 5.76 3.97 -5.22
CA VAL A 212 6.51 2.75 -4.83
C VAL A 212 6.36 1.71 -5.91
N GLU A 213 7.48 1.20 -6.40
CA GLU A 213 7.53 0.06 -7.30
C GLU A 213 8.16 -1.13 -6.59
N TYR A 214 7.48 -2.29 -6.56
CA TYR A 214 7.99 -3.53 -5.99
C TYR A 214 8.38 -4.49 -7.12
N LYS A 215 9.57 -5.10 -7.03
CA LYS A 215 10.13 -6.02 -8.05
C LYS A 215 10.37 -7.43 -7.53
N ILE A 216 11.13 -7.54 -6.46
CA ILE A 216 11.50 -8.81 -5.84
C ILE A 216 11.13 -8.73 -4.37
N ALA A 217 10.46 -9.75 -3.85
CA ALA A 217 10.17 -9.80 -2.43
C ALA A 217 11.44 -10.17 -1.65
N ALA A 218 11.82 -9.37 -0.67
CA ALA A 218 12.89 -9.71 0.26
C ALA A 218 12.38 -10.68 1.35
N VAL A 219 13.24 -11.58 1.80
CA VAL A 219 12.94 -12.59 2.81
C VAL A 219 13.83 -12.43 4.05
N LEU A 220 13.48 -13.14 5.12
CA LEU A 220 14.26 -13.11 6.36
C LEU A 220 15.75 -13.41 6.11
N GLY A 221 16.62 -12.54 6.60
CA GLY A 221 18.06 -12.65 6.47
C GLY A 221 18.65 -12.04 5.22
N ASP A 222 17.84 -11.61 4.26
CA ASP A 222 18.32 -10.86 3.11
C ASP A 222 18.98 -9.55 3.53
N MET A 223 19.97 -9.11 2.75
CA MET A 223 20.57 -7.79 2.87
C MET A 223 19.94 -6.86 1.86
N MET A 224 19.28 -5.81 2.32
CA MET A 224 18.76 -4.72 1.49
C MET A 224 19.73 -3.54 1.56
N ILE A 225 20.31 -3.18 0.42
CA ILE A 225 21.27 -2.07 0.31
C ILE A 225 20.52 -0.85 -0.23
N PRO A 226 20.38 0.24 0.56
CA PRO A 226 19.72 1.46 0.10
C PRO A 226 20.63 2.27 -0.80
N ARG A 227 20.14 2.67 -1.97
CA ARG A 227 20.73 3.65 -2.88
C ARG A 227 19.85 4.88 -2.86
N VAL A 228 20.39 5.99 -2.40
CA VAL A 228 19.64 7.21 -2.09
C VAL A 228 20.07 8.33 -3.01
N THR A 229 19.11 8.99 -3.64
CA THR A 229 19.31 10.23 -4.39
C THR A 229 18.37 11.29 -3.82
N ILE A 230 18.93 12.45 -3.46
CA ILE A 230 18.20 13.59 -2.92
C ILE A 230 18.33 14.74 -3.91
N GLU A 231 17.20 15.20 -4.43
CA GLU A 231 17.05 16.36 -5.29
C GLU A 231 16.15 17.39 -4.61
N GLU A 232 16.04 18.61 -5.15
CA GLU A 232 15.31 19.72 -4.54
C GLU A 232 13.84 19.35 -4.18
N ASN A 233 13.14 18.69 -5.12
CA ASN A 233 11.72 18.33 -4.98
C ASN A 233 11.47 16.80 -5.03
N GLN A 234 12.53 16.01 -4.90
CA GLN A 234 12.41 14.55 -5.00
C GLN A 234 13.47 13.83 -4.17
N VAL A 235 13.03 12.81 -3.44
CA VAL A 235 13.94 11.84 -2.83
C VAL A 235 13.62 10.47 -3.37
N THR A 236 14.63 9.79 -3.93
CA THR A 236 14.49 8.41 -4.43
C THR A 236 15.34 7.46 -3.61
N VAL A 237 14.73 6.40 -3.10
CA VAL A 237 15.41 5.32 -2.36
C VAL A 237 15.16 4.00 -3.06
N ALA A 238 16.20 3.37 -3.59
CA ALA A 238 16.13 2.05 -4.20
C ALA A 238 16.80 1.03 -3.27
N PHE A 239 16.03 0.04 -2.80
CA PHE A 239 16.59 -1.09 -2.08
C PHE A 239 17.01 -2.18 -3.05
N VAL A 240 18.29 -2.54 -3.03
CA VAL A 240 18.85 -3.54 -3.95
C VAL A 240 19.53 -4.69 -3.20
N THR A 241 19.66 -5.83 -3.89
CA THR A 241 20.49 -6.94 -3.42
C THR A 241 21.98 -6.59 -3.56
N SER A 242 22.88 -7.37 -2.96
CA SER A 242 24.33 -7.26 -3.19
C SER A 242 24.75 -7.43 -4.66
N ALA A 243 23.91 -8.07 -5.47
CA ALA A 243 24.09 -8.20 -6.92
C ALA A 243 23.44 -7.05 -7.72
N GLY A 244 22.92 -6.01 -7.06
CA GLY A 244 22.30 -4.84 -7.68
C GLY A 244 20.89 -5.08 -8.23
N LYS A 245 20.23 -6.21 -7.93
CA LYS A 245 18.85 -6.44 -8.33
C LYS A 245 17.90 -5.67 -7.40
N LEU A 246 16.90 -5.02 -7.97
CA LEU A 246 15.94 -4.18 -7.25
C LEU A 246 14.93 -5.00 -6.46
N TYR A 247 14.83 -4.75 -5.16
CA TYR A 247 13.71 -5.19 -4.33
C TYR A 247 12.52 -4.24 -4.49
N ALA A 248 12.73 -2.96 -4.17
CA ALA A 248 11.74 -1.91 -4.28
C ALA A 248 12.41 -0.56 -4.55
N ALA A 249 11.70 0.33 -5.27
CA ALA A 249 12.07 1.71 -5.43
C ALA A 249 10.96 2.60 -4.87
N ILE A 250 11.33 3.54 -4.01
CA ILE A 250 10.45 4.51 -3.37
C ILE A 250 10.85 5.89 -3.83
N GLN A 251 9.89 6.68 -4.28
CA GLN A 251 10.08 8.07 -4.67
C GLN A 251 9.12 8.93 -3.86
N PHE A 252 9.67 9.90 -3.15
CA PHE A 252 8.94 10.95 -2.47
C PHE A 252 9.05 12.23 -3.28
N LEU A 253 7.93 12.88 -3.57
CA LEU A 253 7.83 14.12 -4.34
C LEU A 253 7.25 15.23 -3.45
N GLY A 254 7.89 16.42 -3.50
CA GLY A 254 7.50 17.63 -2.74
C GLY A 254 6.59 18.60 -3.48
#